data_c3c20b42595f6cf38ecb77051fd66314
#
_entry.id   c3c20b42595f6cf38ecb77051fd66314
#
_cell.length_a   1.000
_cell.length_b   1.000
_cell.length_c   1.000
_cell.angle_alpha   90.00
_cell.angle_beta   90.00
_cell.angle_gamma   90.00
#
_symmetry.space_group_name_H-M   'P 1'
#
loop_
_entity.id
_entity.type
_entity.pdbx_description
1 polymer ?
#
loop_
_entity_poly.entity_id
_entity_poly.type
_entity_poly.pdbx_seq_one_letter_code
_entity_poly.pdbx_strand_id
1 'polypeptide(L)'
;MWLRVAATMVVVLASTAACAIDIRGDAIPEPLTATPGDAARGRALVASRQQGLCLLCHQAPIPEERFQGNLATNLAGAGSRWTPAQLRLRLVDSRRLNPDSVMPAFHRTDGLHNVGKAWAGKPVFDAQQVEDVVAWLST
;
A
#
# COMPACT_ATOMS: atom_id res chain seq x y z
N MET A 1 -37.01 -45.31 -29.61
CA MET A 1 -35.81 -45.51 -28.75
C MET A 1 -35.04 -44.18 -28.76
N TRP A 2 -35.25 -43.35 -27.75
CA TRP A 2 -34.70 -41.98 -27.71
C TRP A 2 -33.44 -41.99 -26.83
N LEU A 3 -32.27 -41.79 -27.45
CA LEU A 3 -31.02 -41.64 -26.73
C LEU A 3 -30.99 -40.21 -26.07
N ARG A 4 -30.98 -40.16 -24.73
CA ARG A 4 -30.69 -38.91 -23.99
C ARG A 4 -29.19 -38.79 -23.86
N VAL A 5 -28.58 -37.83 -24.57
CA VAL A 5 -27.18 -37.43 -24.37
C VAL A 5 -27.14 -36.47 -23.17
N ALA A 6 -26.60 -36.94 -22.07
CA ALA A 6 -26.33 -36.08 -20.91
C ALA A 6 -25.04 -35.28 -21.17
N ALA A 7 -25.17 -33.98 -21.34
CA ALA A 7 -24.03 -33.09 -21.42
C ALA A 7 -23.48 -32.81 -20.01
N THR A 8 -22.31 -33.33 -19.69
CA THR A 8 -21.61 -33.07 -18.43
C THR A 8 -20.93 -31.73 -18.54
N MET A 9 -21.44 -30.73 -17.80
CA MET A 9 -20.84 -29.37 -17.70
C MET A 9 -19.66 -29.43 -16.74
N VAL A 10 -18.43 -29.32 -17.23
CA VAL A 10 -17.24 -29.22 -16.43
C VAL A 10 -17.08 -27.76 -15.98
N VAL A 11 -17.32 -27.49 -14.69
CA VAL A 11 -17.06 -26.20 -14.09
C VAL A 11 -15.58 -26.13 -13.69
N VAL A 12 -14.79 -25.35 -14.43
CA VAL A 12 -13.40 -25.06 -14.09
C VAL A 12 -13.40 -23.94 -13.04
N LEU A 13 -13.17 -24.29 -11.78
CA LEU A 13 -12.92 -23.35 -10.70
C LEU A 13 -11.52 -22.75 -10.88
N ALA A 14 -11.44 -21.52 -11.36
CA ALA A 14 -10.21 -20.75 -11.37
C ALA A 14 -9.87 -20.35 -9.92
N SER A 15 -8.92 -21.05 -9.29
CA SER A 15 -8.37 -20.67 -7.99
C SER A 15 -7.55 -19.39 -8.16
N THR A 16 -8.04 -18.24 -7.69
CA THR A 16 -7.23 -17.03 -7.54
C THR A 16 -6.29 -17.24 -6.36
N ALA A 17 -5.04 -17.61 -6.62
CA ALA A 17 -4.01 -17.63 -5.61
C ALA A 17 -3.80 -16.19 -5.11
N ALA A 18 -4.15 -15.91 -3.85
CA ALA A 18 -3.72 -14.70 -3.17
C ALA A 18 -2.19 -14.77 -3.07
N CYS A 19 -1.49 -13.94 -3.84
CA CYS A 19 -0.03 -13.89 -3.79
C CYS A 19 0.36 -13.29 -2.44
N ALA A 20 1.00 -14.09 -1.58
CA ALA A 20 1.54 -13.60 -0.33
C ALA A 20 2.64 -12.56 -0.62
N ILE A 21 2.64 -11.44 0.11
CA ILE A 21 3.67 -10.41 -0.05
C ILE A 21 5.01 -10.97 0.43
N ASP A 22 5.99 -11.05 -0.48
CA ASP A 22 7.34 -11.53 -0.18
C ASP A 22 8.19 -10.38 0.39
N ILE A 23 8.54 -10.50 1.69
CA ILE A 23 9.39 -9.53 2.38
C ILE A 23 10.81 -10.11 2.47
N ARG A 24 11.80 -9.38 1.95
CA ARG A 24 13.22 -9.74 1.99
C ARG A 24 14.03 -8.66 2.72
N GLY A 25 14.49 -8.99 3.92
CA GLY A 25 15.19 -8.02 4.77
C GLY A 25 14.31 -6.83 5.10
N ASP A 26 14.70 -5.63 4.65
CA ASP A 26 14.00 -4.36 4.87
C ASP A 26 13.18 -3.88 3.65
N ALA A 27 12.81 -4.80 2.75
CA ALA A 27 12.22 -4.47 1.46
C ALA A 27 11.13 -5.46 1.01
N ILE A 28 10.22 -4.99 0.14
CA ILE A 28 9.34 -5.79 -0.71
C ILE A 28 9.81 -5.59 -2.15
N PRO A 29 10.59 -6.53 -2.72
CA PRO A 29 11.20 -6.34 -4.03
C PRO A 29 10.20 -6.17 -5.17
N GLU A 30 9.18 -7.02 -5.17
CA GLU A 30 8.20 -7.04 -6.25
C GLU A 30 7.10 -5.99 -6.03
N PRO A 31 6.67 -5.27 -7.08
CA PRO A 31 5.50 -4.41 -7.03
C PRO A 31 4.25 -5.20 -6.61
N LEU A 32 3.34 -4.54 -5.88
CA LEU A 32 2.09 -5.14 -5.42
C LEU A 32 1.06 -5.30 -6.56
N THR A 33 1.26 -4.61 -7.68
CA THR A 33 0.42 -4.69 -8.89
C THR A 33 1.29 -4.76 -10.14
N ALA A 34 0.71 -5.27 -11.24
CA ALA A 34 1.34 -5.26 -12.55
C ALA A 34 1.32 -3.86 -13.21
N THR A 35 0.45 -2.96 -12.74
CA THR A 35 0.34 -1.60 -13.26
C THR A 35 1.38 -0.70 -12.57
N PRO A 36 2.25 -0.02 -13.30
CA PRO A 36 3.20 0.92 -12.73
C PRO A 36 2.52 2.01 -11.89
N GLY A 37 3.19 2.42 -10.80
CA GLY A 37 2.72 3.52 -9.97
C GLY A 37 2.74 4.86 -10.72
N ASP A 38 1.79 5.72 -10.41
CA ASP A 38 1.66 7.07 -10.96
C ASP A 38 2.01 8.10 -9.88
N ALA A 39 3.09 8.86 -10.12
CA ALA A 39 3.58 9.84 -9.15
C ALA A 39 2.58 10.99 -8.89
N ALA A 40 1.75 11.37 -9.87
CA ALA A 40 0.76 12.43 -9.66
C ALA A 40 -0.39 11.95 -8.76
N ARG A 41 -0.88 10.72 -8.95
CA ARG A 41 -1.84 10.11 -8.03
C ARG A 41 -1.24 9.90 -6.64
N GLY A 42 0.03 9.44 -6.57
CA GLY A 42 0.74 9.28 -5.31
C GLY A 42 0.85 10.58 -4.53
N ARG A 43 1.20 11.67 -5.21
CA ARG A 43 1.24 13.01 -4.61
C ARG A 43 -0.12 13.44 -4.05
N ALA A 44 -1.19 13.19 -4.81
CA ALA A 44 -2.54 13.52 -4.35
C ALA A 44 -2.95 12.74 -3.10
N LEU A 45 -2.58 11.45 -3.02
CA LEU A 45 -2.79 10.61 -1.83
C LEU A 45 -2.01 11.14 -0.62
N VAL A 46 -0.75 11.53 -0.79
CA VAL A 46 0.08 12.08 0.30
C VAL A 46 -0.48 13.42 0.81
N ALA A 47 -0.95 14.28 -0.09
CA ALA A 47 -1.58 15.55 0.25
C ALA A 47 -2.95 15.38 0.94
N SER A 48 -3.64 14.26 0.71
CA SER A 48 -5.00 14.03 1.21
C SER A 48 -5.05 13.89 2.72
N ARG A 49 -5.82 14.77 3.38
CA ARG A 49 -6.11 14.71 4.82
C ARG A 49 -7.20 13.70 5.18
N GLN A 50 -7.85 13.09 4.19
CA GLN A 50 -8.91 12.10 4.35
C GLN A 50 -8.44 10.67 4.07
N GLN A 51 -7.40 10.51 3.25
CA GLN A 51 -6.93 9.20 2.79
C GLN A 51 -5.53 8.86 3.32
N GLY A 52 -4.50 9.61 2.88
CA GLY A 52 -3.11 9.32 3.23
C GLY A 52 -2.74 9.73 4.65
N LEU A 53 -3.25 10.88 5.10
CA LEU A 53 -2.93 11.47 6.41
C LEU A 53 -1.42 11.69 6.65
N CYS A 54 -0.58 11.59 5.62
CA CYS A 54 0.88 11.64 5.72
C CYS A 54 1.36 12.96 6.32
N LEU A 55 0.74 14.07 5.89
CA LEU A 55 1.11 15.42 6.33
C LEU A 55 0.69 15.76 7.77
N LEU A 56 -0.01 14.88 8.46
CA LEU A 56 -0.23 15.04 9.90
C LEU A 56 1.08 14.83 10.69
N CYS A 57 1.99 14.01 10.16
CA CYS A 57 3.25 13.65 10.81
C CYS A 57 4.47 14.09 10.02
N HIS A 58 4.42 14.10 8.70
CA HIS A 58 5.55 14.40 7.81
C HIS A 58 5.47 15.78 7.19
N GLN A 59 6.62 16.39 6.99
CA GLN A 59 6.79 17.43 5.99
C GLN A 59 7.01 16.80 4.61
N ALA A 60 6.57 17.48 3.56
CA ALA A 60 6.73 17.06 2.17
C ALA A 60 6.87 18.28 1.25
N PRO A 61 7.45 18.13 0.05
CA PRO A 61 7.55 19.20 -0.94
C PRO A 61 6.21 19.48 -1.64
N ILE A 62 5.19 19.82 -0.84
CA ILE A 62 3.82 20.15 -1.25
C ILE A 62 3.50 21.53 -0.69
N PRO A 63 3.95 22.61 -1.36
CA PRO A 63 3.91 23.97 -0.80
C PRO A 63 2.49 24.53 -0.63
N GLU A 64 1.50 24.03 -1.35
CA GLU A 64 0.10 24.41 -1.19
C GLU A 64 -0.50 23.90 0.13
N GLU A 65 0.05 22.82 0.71
CA GLU A 65 -0.33 22.31 2.03
C GLU A 65 0.46 23.02 3.12
N ARG A 66 -0.10 24.08 3.67
CA ARG A 66 0.60 24.99 4.61
C ARG A 66 0.84 24.40 5.99
N PHE A 67 -0.01 23.50 6.45
CA PHE A 67 0.06 22.93 7.80
C PHE A 67 0.51 21.47 7.72
N GLN A 68 1.82 21.26 7.80
CA GLN A 68 2.46 19.96 7.75
C GLN A 68 3.08 19.63 9.10
N GLY A 69 2.96 18.37 9.52
CA GLY A 69 3.56 17.86 10.74
C GLY A 69 5.08 17.76 10.65
N ASN A 70 5.72 17.74 11.81
CA ASN A 70 7.17 17.56 11.95
C ASN A 70 7.52 16.42 12.92
N LEU A 71 6.57 15.54 13.19
CA LEU A 71 6.75 14.39 14.09
C LEU A 71 7.64 13.30 13.48
N ALA A 72 7.60 13.18 12.15
CA ALA A 72 8.31 12.16 11.39
C ALA A 72 9.26 12.77 10.34
N THR A 73 10.09 11.92 9.73
CA THR A 73 11.10 12.34 8.74
C THR A 73 10.47 13.08 7.56
N ASN A 74 11.09 14.18 7.12
CA ASN A 74 10.69 14.90 5.92
C ASN A 74 10.74 13.99 4.69
N LEU A 75 9.67 13.99 3.90
CA LEU A 75 9.54 13.15 2.71
C LEU A 75 10.33 13.67 1.50
N ALA A 76 10.79 14.93 1.51
CA ALA A 76 11.67 15.43 0.47
C ALA A 76 12.93 14.57 0.35
N GLY A 77 13.26 14.15 -0.88
CA GLY A 77 14.41 13.31 -1.15
C GLY A 77 14.31 11.89 -0.60
N ALA A 78 13.10 11.37 -0.35
CA ALA A 78 12.92 10.00 0.12
C ALA A 78 13.54 8.97 -0.82
N GLY A 79 13.39 9.14 -2.15
CA GLY A 79 13.96 8.27 -3.17
C GLY A 79 15.49 8.26 -3.22
N SER A 80 16.16 9.30 -2.66
CA SER A 80 17.62 9.30 -2.51
C SER A 80 18.10 8.50 -1.30
N ARG A 81 17.22 8.26 -0.32
CA ARG A 81 17.54 7.55 0.92
C ARG A 81 17.18 6.07 0.87
N TRP A 82 16.12 5.74 0.16
CA TRP A 82 15.58 4.37 0.10
C TRP A 82 15.18 4.00 -1.32
N THR A 83 15.39 2.74 -1.65
CA THR A 83 14.93 2.16 -2.91
C THR A 83 13.39 2.05 -2.93
N PRO A 84 12.76 1.95 -4.11
CA PRO A 84 11.30 1.72 -4.21
C PRO A 84 10.85 0.50 -3.40
N ALA A 85 11.64 -0.58 -3.37
CA ALA A 85 11.35 -1.79 -2.59
C ALA A 85 11.33 -1.52 -1.07
N GLN A 86 12.23 -0.69 -0.58
CA GLN A 86 12.29 -0.28 0.83
C GLN A 86 11.17 0.69 1.18
N LEU A 87 10.83 1.62 0.30
CA LEU A 87 9.68 2.53 0.47
C LEU A 87 8.37 1.74 0.53
N ARG A 88 8.24 0.73 -0.32
CA ARG A 88 7.07 -0.16 -0.35
C ARG A 88 6.84 -0.85 0.99
N LEU A 89 7.86 -1.44 1.60
CA LEU A 89 7.70 -2.07 2.92
C LEU A 89 7.31 -1.05 3.99
N ARG A 90 7.86 0.17 3.97
CA ARG A 90 7.51 1.23 4.93
C ARG A 90 6.03 1.61 4.86
N LEU A 91 5.46 1.61 3.66
CA LEU A 91 4.03 1.89 3.46
C LEU A 91 3.16 0.67 3.81
N VAL A 92 3.56 -0.52 3.39
CA VAL A 92 2.78 -1.73 3.64
C VAL A 92 2.69 -2.01 5.14
N ASP A 93 3.83 -2.03 5.83
CA ASP A 93 3.89 -2.29 7.26
C ASP A 93 5.20 -1.76 7.88
N SER A 94 5.21 -0.53 8.33
CA SER A 94 6.36 0.11 8.97
C SER A 94 6.82 -0.62 10.24
N ARG A 95 5.93 -1.34 10.92
CA ARG A 95 6.26 -2.08 12.15
C ARG A 95 7.15 -3.30 11.91
N ARG A 96 7.27 -3.75 10.69
CA ARG A 96 8.26 -4.78 10.32
C ARG A 96 9.69 -4.28 10.48
N LEU A 97 9.91 -2.97 10.35
CA LEU A 97 11.21 -2.33 10.50
C LEU A 97 11.43 -1.79 11.91
N ASN A 98 10.37 -1.24 12.51
CA ASN A 98 10.38 -0.77 13.88
C ASN A 98 9.04 -1.12 14.55
N PRO A 99 9.02 -2.08 15.48
CA PRO A 99 7.79 -2.50 16.19
C PRO A 99 7.07 -1.36 16.91
N ASP A 100 7.81 -0.33 17.35
CA ASP A 100 7.28 0.83 18.07
C ASP A 100 6.82 1.96 17.13
N SER A 101 6.83 1.73 15.81
CA SER A 101 6.40 2.72 14.84
C SER A 101 4.95 3.14 15.06
N VAL A 102 4.71 4.46 15.13
CA VAL A 102 3.37 5.05 15.15
C VAL A 102 2.80 5.24 13.73
N MET A 103 3.62 5.08 12.69
CA MET A 103 3.17 5.12 11.31
C MET A 103 2.20 3.96 11.04
N PRO A 104 0.99 4.22 10.53
CA PRO A 104 0.04 3.15 10.21
C PRO A 104 0.60 2.16 9.20
N ALA A 105 0.16 0.90 9.29
CA ALA A 105 0.30 -0.07 8.21
C ALA A 105 -0.77 0.24 7.16
N PHE A 106 -0.37 0.82 6.02
CA PHE A 106 -1.35 1.27 5.03
C PHE A 106 -1.97 0.13 4.21
N HIS A 107 -1.30 -1.01 4.13
CA HIS A 107 -1.79 -2.13 3.32
C HIS A 107 -2.05 -3.41 4.11
N ARG A 108 -1.38 -3.63 5.24
CA ARG A 108 -1.62 -4.81 6.08
C ARG A 108 -3.01 -4.75 6.72
N THR A 109 -3.72 -5.88 6.74
CA THR A 109 -5.06 -6.00 7.33
C THR A 109 -5.14 -7.01 8.48
N ASP A 110 -4.14 -7.88 8.62
CA ASP A 110 -4.05 -8.90 9.68
C ASP A 110 -3.27 -8.40 10.91
N GLY A 111 -3.51 -8.98 12.05
CA GLY A 111 -2.82 -8.67 13.29
C GLY A 111 -3.00 -7.23 13.79
N LEU A 112 -4.01 -6.52 13.32
CA LEU A 112 -4.35 -5.17 13.77
C LEU A 112 -5.31 -5.23 14.96
N HIS A 113 -5.15 -4.29 15.91
CA HIS A 113 -6.00 -4.17 17.09
C HIS A 113 -6.78 -2.84 17.05
N ASN A 114 -7.97 -2.83 17.65
CA ASN A 114 -8.81 -1.63 17.77
C ASN A 114 -9.22 -0.99 16.44
N VAL A 115 -9.40 -1.82 15.41
CA VAL A 115 -9.86 -1.36 14.10
C VAL A 115 -11.37 -1.11 14.13
N GLY A 116 -11.79 0.08 13.69
CA GLY A 116 -13.21 0.40 13.57
C GLY A 116 -13.92 -0.55 12.60
N LYS A 117 -15.19 -0.90 12.88
CA LYS A 117 -15.97 -1.87 12.10
C LYS A 117 -15.98 -1.60 10.59
N ALA A 118 -16.01 -0.32 10.19
CA ALA A 118 -16.01 0.07 8.78
C ALA A 118 -14.71 -0.29 8.04
N TRP A 119 -13.61 -0.48 8.77
CA TRP A 119 -12.26 -0.75 8.26
C TRP A 119 -11.76 -2.18 8.50
N ALA A 120 -12.52 -2.97 9.28
CA ALA A 120 -12.13 -4.35 9.57
C ALA A 120 -11.91 -5.16 8.27
N GLY A 121 -10.73 -5.75 8.13
CA GLY A 121 -10.33 -6.52 6.95
C GLY A 121 -10.08 -5.69 5.67
N LYS A 122 -10.06 -4.34 5.76
CA LYS A 122 -9.79 -3.47 4.62
C LYS A 122 -8.46 -2.73 4.83
N PRO A 123 -7.59 -2.65 3.82
CA PRO A 123 -6.40 -1.82 3.89
C PRO A 123 -6.78 -0.33 3.80
N VAL A 124 -5.94 0.55 4.32
CA VAL A 124 -6.05 2.00 4.14
C VAL A 124 -5.76 2.37 2.69
N PHE A 125 -4.71 1.78 2.11
CA PHE A 125 -4.38 1.87 0.70
C PHE A 125 -4.52 0.50 0.05
N ASP A 126 -5.15 0.44 -1.11
CA ASP A 126 -5.05 -0.73 -1.98
C ASP A 126 -3.62 -0.86 -2.57
N ALA A 127 -3.39 -1.96 -3.27
CA ALA A 127 -2.07 -2.25 -3.83
C ALA A 127 -1.60 -1.18 -4.83
N GLN A 128 -2.51 -0.66 -5.67
CA GLN A 128 -2.17 0.38 -6.65
C GLN A 128 -1.87 1.71 -5.97
N GLN A 129 -2.60 2.08 -4.95
CA GLN A 129 -2.35 3.30 -4.18
C GLN A 129 -0.99 3.27 -3.47
N VAL A 130 -0.56 2.10 -2.99
CA VAL A 130 0.82 1.93 -2.46
C VAL A 130 1.85 2.20 -3.56
N GLU A 131 1.70 1.60 -4.75
CA GLU A 131 2.64 1.82 -5.84
C GLU A 131 2.65 3.26 -6.34
N ASP A 132 1.50 3.94 -6.36
CA ASP A 132 1.41 5.36 -6.72
C ASP A 132 2.20 6.23 -5.75
N VAL A 133 2.07 5.98 -4.43
CA VAL A 133 2.84 6.72 -3.41
C VAL A 133 4.33 6.39 -3.49
N VAL A 134 4.70 5.12 -3.73
CA VAL A 134 6.11 4.72 -3.96
C VAL A 134 6.68 5.46 -5.16
N ALA A 135 5.94 5.54 -6.27
CA ALA A 135 6.37 6.26 -7.47
C ALA A 135 6.66 7.73 -7.17
N TRP A 136 5.77 8.41 -6.43
CA TRP A 136 5.99 9.81 -6.05
C TRP A 136 7.18 10.00 -5.09
N LEU A 137 7.32 9.15 -4.09
CA LEU A 137 8.44 9.21 -3.14
C LEU A 137 9.80 8.95 -3.79
N SER A 138 9.80 8.33 -4.96
CA SER A 138 11.02 7.99 -5.73
C SER A 138 11.46 9.09 -6.70
N THR A 139 10.70 10.22 -6.78
CA THR A 139 11.03 11.37 -7.65
C THR A 139 12.11 12.26 -7.07
#